data_c7d59d29c18769b860a42398e015f1bf
#
_entry.id   c7d59d29c18769b860a42398e015f1bf
#
_cell.length_a   1.000
_cell.length_b   1.000
_cell.length_c   1.000
_cell.angle_alpha   90.00
_cell.angle_beta   90.00
_cell.angle_gamma   90.00
#
_symmetry.space_group_name_H-M   'P 1'
#
loop_
_entity.id
_entity.type
_entity.pdbx_description
1 polymer ?
#
loop_
_entity_poly.entity_id
_entity_poly.type
_entity_poly.pdbx_seq_one_letter_code
_entity_poly.pdbx_strand_id
1 'polypeptide(L)'
;MDWIQVILLSLIQGLTEFLPISSSAHLVLPAQLTDWPDQGLAFDVAVHFGTLLAAMAYFRQDLMQMLAAFTRAPALLSNIGWRPTLLQSAAHDEHLDLIFKLTLATLPVVVVGFASKDIIETHLRTLSVIATTTILFAVVLWFSDRRPSSRALISWSDTVWIGLAQTLALVPGTSRSGITTV
;
A
#
# COMPACT_ATOMS: atom_id res chain seq x y z
N MET A 1 -4.88 6.26 26.47
CA MET A 1 -6.04 5.81 25.65
C MET A 1 -6.90 4.86 26.48
N ASP A 2 -8.19 5.02 26.42
CA ASP A 2 -9.13 4.05 26.99
C ASP A 2 -9.53 2.95 25.98
N TRP A 3 -10.24 1.93 26.44
CA TRP A 3 -10.65 0.81 25.59
C TRP A 3 -11.64 1.22 24.48
N ILE A 4 -12.43 2.26 24.69
CA ILE A 4 -13.38 2.77 23.72
C ILE A 4 -12.61 3.39 22.55
N GLN A 5 -11.60 4.21 22.83
CA GLN A 5 -10.71 4.79 21.84
C GLN A 5 -10.01 3.72 21.02
N VAL A 6 -9.44 2.69 21.69
CA VAL A 6 -8.75 1.58 21.02
C VAL A 6 -9.70 0.86 20.05
N ILE A 7 -10.90 0.52 20.49
CA ILE A 7 -11.88 -0.19 19.66
C ILE A 7 -12.32 0.67 18.47
N LEU A 8 -12.68 1.94 18.71
CA LEU A 8 -13.16 2.83 17.66
C LEU A 8 -12.09 3.09 16.62
N LEU A 9 -10.85 3.39 17.01
CA LEU A 9 -9.74 3.62 16.08
C LEU A 9 -9.38 2.35 15.31
N SER A 10 -9.44 1.18 15.95
CA SER A 10 -9.21 -0.11 15.26
C SER A 10 -10.30 -0.40 14.22
N LEU A 11 -11.58 -0.08 14.52
CA LEU A 11 -12.67 -0.20 13.55
C LEU A 11 -12.52 0.80 12.40
N ILE A 12 -12.17 2.05 12.69
CA ILE A 12 -11.87 3.06 11.67
C ILE A 12 -10.76 2.54 10.75
N GLN A 13 -9.65 2.07 11.30
CA GLN A 13 -8.56 1.50 10.52
C GLN A 13 -9.01 0.33 9.65
N GLY A 14 -9.71 -0.65 10.23
CA GLY A 14 -10.17 -1.83 9.51
C GLY A 14 -11.11 -1.51 8.34
N LEU A 15 -11.96 -0.50 8.50
CA LEU A 15 -12.88 -0.06 7.43
C LEU A 15 -12.19 0.80 6.37
N THR A 16 -11.26 1.67 6.77
CA THR A 16 -10.69 2.67 5.86
C THR A 16 -9.42 2.22 5.16
N GLU A 17 -8.73 1.17 5.64
CA GLU A 17 -7.47 0.71 5.05
C GLU A 17 -7.63 0.23 3.62
N PHE A 18 -8.71 -0.49 3.32
CA PHE A 18 -8.95 -1.06 2.00
C PHE A 18 -9.73 -0.12 1.06
N LEU A 19 -10.32 0.93 1.59
CA LEU A 19 -11.03 1.95 0.81
C LEU A 19 -10.05 3.04 0.34
N PRO A 20 -10.29 3.65 -0.83
CA PRO A 20 -9.41 4.70 -1.36
C PRO A 20 -9.63 6.07 -0.69
N ILE A 21 -9.67 6.11 0.66
CA ILE A 21 -10.04 7.29 1.46
C ILE A 21 -8.99 7.70 2.51
N SER A 22 -7.79 7.13 2.47
CA SER A 22 -6.68 7.41 3.42
C SER A 22 -6.99 7.08 4.88
N SER A 23 -6.67 5.85 5.30
CA SER A 23 -6.82 5.39 6.69
C SER A 23 -6.01 6.23 7.68
N SER A 24 -4.79 6.63 7.32
CA SER A 24 -3.94 7.48 8.16
C SER A 24 -4.58 8.84 8.47
N ALA A 25 -5.29 9.45 7.51
CA ALA A 25 -6.05 10.67 7.76
C ALA A 25 -7.17 10.43 8.78
N HIS A 26 -7.90 9.33 8.63
CA HIS A 26 -9.01 8.99 9.53
C HIS A 26 -8.55 8.64 10.95
N LEU A 27 -7.36 8.08 11.12
CA LEU A 27 -6.78 7.82 12.45
C LEU A 27 -6.38 9.10 13.19
N VAL A 28 -5.91 10.12 12.47
CA VAL A 28 -5.49 11.39 13.07
C VAL A 28 -6.69 12.28 13.42
N LEU A 29 -7.77 12.24 12.63
CA LEU A 29 -8.93 13.13 12.81
C LEU A 29 -9.56 13.12 14.21
N PRO A 30 -9.79 11.98 14.88
CA PRO A 30 -10.39 11.98 16.22
C PRO A 30 -9.60 12.82 17.23
N ALA A 31 -8.27 12.70 17.24
CA ALA A 31 -7.42 13.49 18.14
C ALA A 31 -7.40 14.98 17.78
N GLN A 32 -7.67 15.35 16.53
CA GLN A 32 -7.73 16.75 16.09
C GLN A 32 -9.11 17.40 16.31
N LEU A 33 -10.17 16.61 16.37
CA LEU A 33 -11.56 17.09 16.47
C LEU A 33 -12.15 16.97 17.89
N THR A 34 -11.49 16.22 18.77
CA THR A 34 -11.92 15.97 20.13
C THR A 34 -10.78 16.22 21.10
N ASP A 35 -11.03 16.13 22.38
CA ASP A 35 -10.01 16.20 23.46
C ASP A 35 -9.23 14.87 23.62
N TRP A 36 -9.32 13.96 22.66
CA TRP A 36 -8.59 12.71 22.71
C TRP A 36 -7.09 12.94 22.49
N PRO A 37 -6.24 12.31 23.30
CA PRO A 37 -4.81 12.35 23.05
C PRO A 37 -4.48 11.65 21.71
N ASP A 38 -3.46 12.15 21.01
CA ASP A 38 -2.91 11.45 19.84
C ASP A 38 -2.45 10.06 20.27
N GLN A 39 -2.90 9.04 19.55
CA GLN A 39 -2.61 7.64 19.83
C GLN A 39 -1.13 7.26 19.61
N GLY A 40 -0.42 8.05 18.82
CA GLY A 40 0.99 7.87 18.48
C GLY A 40 1.26 6.77 17.46
N LEU A 41 2.47 6.83 16.89
CA LEU A 41 2.90 5.96 15.80
C LEU A 41 2.85 4.47 16.15
N ALA A 42 3.14 4.11 17.41
CA ALA A 42 3.14 2.71 17.84
C ALA A 42 1.74 2.06 17.72
N PHE A 43 0.71 2.81 18.07
CA PHE A 43 -0.68 2.35 17.91
C PHE A 43 -1.05 2.26 16.42
N ASP A 44 -0.71 3.29 15.63
CA ASP A 44 -0.97 3.28 14.19
C ASP A 44 -0.34 2.05 13.52
N VAL A 45 0.90 1.72 13.85
CA VAL A 45 1.59 0.53 13.34
C VAL A 45 0.88 -0.75 13.79
N ALA A 46 0.43 -0.84 15.04
CA ALA A 46 -0.24 -2.03 15.55
C ALA A 46 -1.57 -2.31 14.83
N VAL A 47 -2.40 -1.28 14.56
CA VAL A 47 -3.66 -1.46 13.85
C VAL A 47 -3.45 -1.75 12.36
N HIS A 48 -2.40 -1.19 11.73
CA HIS A 48 -2.01 -1.57 10.37
C HIS A 48 -1.52 -3.03 10.30
N PHE A 49 -0.79 -3.48 11.32
CA PHE A 49 -0.40 -4.89 11.40
C PHE A 49 -1.63 -5.80 11.53
N GLY A 50 -2.65 -5.40 12.28
CA GLY A 50 -3.93 -6.11 12.35
C GLY A 50 -4.62 -6.24 10.99
N THR A 51 -4.70 -5.15 10.21
CA THR A 51 -5.28 -5.19 8.86
C THR A 51 -4.42 -6.00 7.87
N LEU A 52 -3.08 -5.99 8.03
CA LEU A 52 -2.19 -6.86 7.26
C LEU A 52 -2.48 -8.34 7.53
N LEU A 53 -2.63 -8.75 8.79
CA LEU A 53 -2.98 -10.13 9.13
C LEU A 53 -4.34 -10.53 8.57
N ALA A 54 -5.33 -9.65 8.59
CA ALA A 54 -6.63 -9.87 7.99
C ALA A 54 -6.54 -10.07 6.46
N ALA A 55 -5.77 -9.23 5.78
CA ALA A 55 -5.50 -9.36 4.34
C ALA A 55 -4.78 -10.68 4.02
N MET A 56 -3.77 -11.05 4.78
CA MET A 56 -3.06 -12.32 4.61
C MET A 56 -3.98 -13.53 4.81
N ALA A 57 -4.86 -13.47 5.79
CA ALA A 57 -5.85 -14.53 6.02
C ALA A 57 -6.87 -14.63 4.88
N TYR A 58 -7.28 -13.50 4.31
CA TYR A 58 -8.18 -13.46 3.16
C TYR A 58 -7.52 -14.02 1.89
N PHE A 59 -6.33 -13.55 1.56
CA PHE A 59 -5.57 -13.96 0.37
C PHE A 59 -4.67 -15.18 0.61
N ARG A 60 -4.93 -15.99 1.64
CA ARG A 60 -4.05 -17.12 2.01
C ARG A 60 -3.79 -18.11 0.87
N GLN A 61 -4.77 -18.33 -0.02
CA GLN A 61 -4.61 -19.25 -1.14
C GLN A 61 -3.63 -18.68 -2.17
N ASP A 62 -3.77 -17.41 -2.53
CA ASP A 62 -2.86 -16.73 -3.47
C ASP A 62 -1.44 -16.66 -2.89
N LEU A 63 -1.30 -16.36 -1.59
CA LEU A 63 -0.02 -16.34 -0.89
C LEU A 63 0.64 -17.73 -0.87
N MET A 64 -0.11 -18.81 -0.69
CA MET A 64 0.42 -20.17 -0.77
C MET A 64 0.88 -20.53 -2.18
N GLN A 65 0.15 -20.11 -3.21
CA GLN A 65 0.55 -20.31 -4.61
C GLN A 65 1.80 -19.50 -4.96
N MET A 66 1.89 -18.26 -4.49
CA MET A 66 3.10 -17.43 -4.63
C MET A 66 4.30 -18.07 -3.90
N LEU A 67 4.12 -18.58 -2.69
CA LEU A 67 5.18 -19.28 -1.96
C LEU A 67 5.64 -20.52 -2.71
N ALA A 68 4.72 -21.31 -3.26
CA ALA A 68 5.04 -22.47 -4.09
C ALA A 68 5.76 -22.06 -5.38
N ALA A 69 5.38 -20.95 -6.02
CA ALA A 69 6.09 -20.42 -7.18
C ALA A 69 7.51 -19.96 -6.82
N PHE A 70 7.67 -19.29 -5.69
CA PHE A 70 8.98 -18.84 -5.19
C PHE A 70 9.94 -20.02 -4.95
N THR A 71 9.46 -21.14 -4.42
CA THR A 71 10.29 -22.35 -4.22
C THR A 71 10.74 -22.99 -5.54
N ARG A 72 10.01 -22.77 -6.64
CA ARG A 72 10.38 -23.23 -8.00
C ARG A 72 11.37 -22.30 -8.70
N ALA A 73 11.49 -21.05 -8.27
CA ALA A 73 12.36 -20.04 -8.90
C ALA A 73 13.82 -20.48 -9.04
N PRO A 74 14.49 -21.12 -8.06
CA PRO A 74 15.87 -21.59 -8.22
C PRO A 74 16.04 -22.60 -9.38
N ALA A 75 15.07 -23.51 -9.55
CA ALA A 75 15.10 -24.47 -10.66
C ALA A 75 14.93 -23.79 -12.02
N LEU A 76 14.03 -22.78 -12.12
CA LEU A 76 13.87 -21.99 -13.32
C LEU A 76 15.14 -21.19 -13.63
N LEU A 77 15.74 -20.54 -12.63
CA LEU A 77 16.98 -19.79 -12.79
C LEU A 77 18.14 -20.67 -13.30
N SER A 78 18.25 -21.91 -12.81
CA SER A 78 19.29 -22.85 -13.24
C SER A 78 19.07 -23.38 -14.66
N ASN A 79 17.81 -23.57 -15.07
CA ASN A 79 17.48 -24.21 -16.35
C ASN A 79 17.41 -23.21 -17.52
N ILE A 80 16.88 -22.02 -17.31
CA ILE A 80 16.66 -21.04 -18.38
C ILE A 80 17.45 -19.73 -18.20
N GLY A 81 18.11 -19.55 -17.06
CA GLY A 81 18.89 -18.37 -16.73
C GLY A 81 18.05 -17.23 -16.14
N TRP A 82 18.73 -16.25 -15.55
CA TRP A 82 18.06 -15.16 -14.80
C TRP A 82 17.27 -14.18 -15.68
N ARG A 83 17.78 -13.85 -16.88
CA ARG A 83 17.09 -12.88 -17.76
C ARG A 83 15.74 -13.40 -18.27
N PRO A 84 15.63 -14.60 -18.86
CA PRO A 84 14.32 -15.14 -19.22
C PRO A 84 13.41 -15.34 -18.02
N THR A 85 13.92 -15.79 -16.88
CA THR A 85 13.12 -15.98 -15.66
C THR A 85 12.50 -14.67 -15.18
N LEU A 86 13.23 -13.55 -15.21
CA LEU A 86 12.71 -12.24 -14.79
C LEU A 86 11.84 -11.58 -15.86
N LEU A 87 12.26 -11.59 -17.14
CA LEU A 87 11.60 -10.85 -18.19
C LEU A 87 10.44 -11.59 -18.85
N GLN A 88 10.42 -12.92 -18.75
CA GLN A 88 9.39 -13.79 -19.31
C GLN A 88 8.72 -14.65 -18.26
N SER A 89 8.77 -14.22 -17.00
CA SER A 89 8.18 -14.93 -15.85
C SER A 89 6.71 -15.25 -16.05
N ALA A 90 5.94 -14.33 -16.63
CA ALA A 90 4.53 -14.54 -16.93
C ALA A 90 4.28 -15.73 -17.89
N ALA A 91 5.22 -16.03 -18.80
CA ALA A 91 5.12 -17.17 -19.71
C ALA A 91 5.43 -18.50 -19.03
N HIS A 92 6.15 -18.49 -17.89
CA HIS A 92 6.58 -19.68 -17.19
C HIS A 92 5.80 -19.94 -15.90
N ASP A 93 5.49 -18.89 -15.15
CA ASP A 93 4.73 -18.96 -13.89
C ASP A 93 4.16 -17.57 -13.55
N GLU A 94 2.84 -17.44 -13.62
CA GLU A 94 2.11 -16.18 -13.38
C GLU A 94 2.34 -15.65 -11.95
N HIS A 95 2.40 -16.54 -10.96
CA HIS A 95 2.64 -16.14 -9.57
C HIS A 95 4.07 -15.65 -9.35
N LEU A 96 5.04 -16.22 -10.06
CA LEU A 96 6.42 -15.76 -10.01
C LEU A 96 6.57 -14.37 -10.65
N ASP A 97 5.90 -14.12 -11.77
CA ASP A 97 5.83 -12.81 -12.41
C ASP A 97 5.25 -11.76 -11.45
N LEU A 98 4.16 -12.11 -10.77
CA LEU A 98 3.53 -11.23 -9.78
C LEU A 98 4.48 -10.92 -8.61
N ILE A 99 5.22 -11.91 -8.09
CA ILE A 99 6.21 -11.70 -7.03
C ILE A 99 7.27 -10.68 -7.45
N PHE A 100 7.83 -10.83 -8.65
CA PHE A 100 8.85 -9.91 -9.15
C PHE A 100 8.31 -8.50 -9.33
N LYS A 101 7.12 -8.35 -9.89
CA LYS A 101 6.46 -7.06 -10.07
C LYS A 101 6.14 -6.39 -8.73
N LEU A 102 5.57 -7.11 -7.78
CA LEU A 102 5.30 -6.58 -6.44
C LEU A 102 6.59 -6.17 -5.72
N THR A 103 7.64 -6.98 -5.81
CA THR A 103 8.93 -6.64 -5.21
C THR A 103 9.50 -5.36 -5.83
N LEU A 104 9.51 -5.25 -7.16
CA LEU A 104 10.01 -4.06 -7.85
C LEU A 104 9.17 -2.82 -7.52
N ALA A 105 7.84 -2.93 -7.50
CA ALA A 105 6.95 -1.83 -7.17
C ALA A 105 7.09 -1.36 -5.70
N THR A 106 7.49 -2.25 -4.79
CA THR A 106 7.65 -1.92 -3.37
C THR A 106 8.98 -1.22 -3.06
N LEU A 107 10.04 -1.48 -3.84
CA LEU A 107 11.37 -0.91 -3.58
C LEU A 107 11.39 0.62 -3.46
N PRO A 108 10.79 1.41 -4.38
CA PRO A 108 10.84 2.86 -4.30
C PRO A 108 10.21 3.39 -3.00
N VAL A 109 9.06 2.88 -2.60
CA VAL A 109 8.36 3.36 -1.39
C VAL A 109 9.13 3.00 -0.11
N VAL A 110 9.79 1.86 -0.06
CA VAL A 110 10.65 1.47 1.08
C VAL A 110 11.86 2.40 1.18
N VAL A 111 12.56 2.66 0.07
CA VAL A 111 13.75 3.52 0.06
C VAL A 111 13.38 4.96 0.44
N VAL A 112 12.35 5.52 -0.20
CA VAL A 112 11.90 6.89 0.07
C VAL A 112 11.32 7.00 1.48
N GLY A 113 10.53 6.02 1.93
CA GLY A 113 9.94 6.01 3.27
C GLY A 113 10.99 5.98 4.37
N PHE A 114 12.03 5.16 4.21
CA PHE A 114 13.14 5.11 5.15
C PHE A 114 13.94 6.44 5.17
N ALA A 115 14.23 7.00 3.99
CA ALA A 115 14.97 8.24 3.86
C ALA A 115 14.20 9.47 4.35
N SER A 116 12.86 9.46 4.27
CA SER A 116 12.00 10.61 4.57
C SER A 116 11.27 10.50 5.91
N LYS A 117 11.55 9.48 6.72
CA LYS A 117 10.82 9.19 7.96
C LYS A 117 10.67 10.42 8.84
N ASP A 118 11.78 11.10 9.18
CA ASP A 118 11.78 12.25 10.09
C ASP A 118 10.98 13.43 9.52
N ILE A 119 11.06 13.66 8.20
CA ILE A 119 10.29 14.72 7.52
C ILE A 119 8.80 14.41 7.58
N ILE A 120 8.41 13.17 7.34
CA ILE A 120 7.02 12.72 7.38
C ILE A 120 6.44 12.91 8.77
N GLU A 121 7.16 12.47 9.81
CA GLU A 121 6.71 12.54 11.19
C GLU A 121 6.61 13.98 11.72
N THR A 122 7.56 14.83 11.36
CA THR A 122 7.66 16.20 11.93
C THR A 122 6.86 17.25 11.15
N HIS A 123 6.73 17.11 9.82
CA HIS A 123 6.17 18.18 8.98
C HIS A 123 4.90 17.79 8.24
N LEU A 124 4.68 16.50 7.93
CA LEU A 124 3.57 16.09 7.06
C LEU A 124 2.33 15.61 7.82
N ARG A 125 2.38 15.43 9.14
CA ARG A 125 1.24 14.99 9.95
C ARG A 125 0.33 16.13 10.42
N THR A 126 0.40 17.30 9.83
CA THR A 126 -0.45 18.45 10.18
C THR A 126 -1.82 18.34 9.51
N LEU A 127 -2.85 18.86 10.17
CA LEU A 127 -4.24 18.86 9.65
C LEU A 127 -4.33 19.53 8.27
N SER A 128 -3.60 20.63 8.06
CA SER A 128 -3.58 21.36 6.79
C SER A 128 -2.99 20.52 5.65
N VAL A 129 -1.89 19.79 5.90
CA VAL A 129 -1.31 18.88 4.91
C VAL A 129 -2.29 17.76 4.60
N ILE A 130 -2.82 17.10 5.62
CA ILE A 130 -3.77 15.99 5.47
C ILE A 130 -5.01 16.43 4.67
N ALA A 131 -5.60 17.57 5.01
CA ALA A 131 -6.79 18.09 4.31
C ALA A 131 -6.48 18.41 2.83
N THR A 132 -5.36 19.09 2.57
CA THR A 132 -4.97 19.46 1.21
C THR A 132 -4.68 18.23 0.36
N THR A 133 -3.90 17.29 0.87
CA THR A 133 -3.54 16.06 0.14
C THR A 133 -4.76 15.17 -0.10
N THR A 134 -5.65 15.05 0.89
CA THR A 134 -6.90 14.29 0.73
C THR A 134 -7.79 14.88 -0.36
N ILE A 135 -7.96 16.21 -0.39
CA ILE A 135 -8.77 16.88 -1.43
C ILE A 135 -8.13 16.72 -2.80
N LEU A 136 -6.82 16.99 -2.92
CA LEU A 136 -6.11 16.83 -4.20
C LEU A 136 -6.22 15.42 -4.72
N PHE A 137 -6.03 14.44 -3.84
CA PHE A 137 -6.07 13.04 -4.21
C PHE A 137 -7.49 12.57 -4.57
N ALA A 138 -8.52 13.05 -3.87
CA ALA A 138 -9.92 12.78 -4.21
C ALA A 138 -10.26 13.30 -5.62
N VAL A 139 -9.75 14.48 -6.00
CA VAL A 139 -9.93 15.04 -7.35
C VAL A 139 -9.22 14.16 -8.39
N VAL A 140 -7.98 13.74 -8.14
CA VAL A 140 -7.24 12.84 -9.05
C VAL A 140 -7.99 11.53 -9.23
N LEU A 141 -8.43 10.91 -8.13
CA LEU A 141 -9.18 9.66 -8.15
C LEU A 141 -10.50 9.80 -8.94
N TRP A 142 -11.23 10.89 -8.72
CA TRP A 142 -12.47 11.18 -9.44
C TRP A 142 -12.28 11.32 -10.95
N PHE A 143 -11.17 11.92 -11.40
CA PHE A 143 -10.83 11.99 -12.82
C PHE A 143 -10.40 10.63 -13.39
N SER A 144 -9.67 9.85 -12.60
CA SER A 144 -9.19 8.54 -13.02
C SER A 144 -10.33 7.52 -13.16
N ASP A 145 -11.25 7.49 -12.20
CA ASP A 145 -12.41 6.59 -12.20
C ASP A 145 -13.33 6.75 -13.42
N ARG A 146 -13.27 7.91 -14.09
CA ARG A 146 -14.03 8.16 -15.31
C ARG A 146 -13.39 7.57 -16.58
N ARG A 147 -12.17 7.04 -16.48
CA ARG A 147 -11.48 6.43 -17.62
C ARG A 147 -11.66 4.93 -17.56
N PRO A 148 -12.26 4.30 -18.60
CA PRO A 148 -12.40 2.86 -18.61
C PRO A 148 -11.02 2.20 -18.61
N SER A 149 -10.74 1.34 -17.64
CA SER A 149 -9.56 0.49 -17.65
C SER A 149 -9.82 -0.67 -18.63
N SER A 150 -8.99 -0.78 -19.66
CA SER A 150 -9.09 -1.84 -20.66
C SER A 150 -8.05 -2.95 -20.46
N ARG A 151 -7.18 -2.85 -19.44
CA ARG A 151 -6.07 -3.77 -19.26
C ARG A 151 -6.35 -4.77 -18.14
N ALA A 152 -6.31 -6.06 -18.48
CA ALA A 152 -6.45 -7.16 -17.52
C ALA A 152 -5.13 -7.56 -16.85
N LEU A 153 -3.97 -7.20 -17.45
CA LEU A 153 -2.64 -7.60 -16.96
C LEU A 153 -1.75 -6.38 -16.75
N ILE A 154 -1.02 -6.39 -15.66
CA ILE A 154 -0.03 -5.35 -15.31
C ILE A 154 1.25 -5.62 -16.10
N SER A 155 1.69 -4.64 -16.90
CA SER A 155 2.97 -4.68 -17.60
C SER A 155 4.14 -4.30 -16.67
N TRP A 156 5.38 -4.55 -17.08
CA TRP A 156 6.57 -4.09 -16.36
C TRP A 156 6.66 -2.56 -16.27
N SER A 157 6.20 -1.88 -17.31
CA SER A 157 6.11 -0.41 -17.30
C SER A 157 5.12 0.08 -16.24
N ASP A 158 3.95 -0.54 -16.18
CA ASP A 158 2.93 -0.21 -15.16
C ASP A 158 3.48 -0.47 -13.74
N THR A 159 4.23 -1.56 -13.55
CA THR A 159 4.91 -1.88 -12.28
C THR A 159 5.83 -0.75 -11.80
N VAL A 160 6.64 -0.18 -12.70
CA VAL A 160 7.54 0.93 -12.36
C VAL A 160 6.73 2.18 -12.02
N TRP A 161 5.72 2.52 -12.81
CA TRP A 161 4.88 3.68 -12.54
C TRP A 161 4.08 3.55 -11.24
N ILE A 162 3.50 2.38 -10.97
CA ILE A 162 2.82 2.07 -9.70
C ILE A 162 3.82 2.20 -8.54
N GLY A 163 5.03 1.66 -8.68
CA GLY A 163 6.06 1.75 -7.65
C GLY A 163 6.48 3.18 -7.33
N LEU A 164 6.65 4.03 -8.36
CA LEU A 164 6.95 5.45 -8.17
C LEU A 164 5.74 6.20 -7.57
N ALA A 165 4.54 5.93 -8.05
CA ALA A 165 3.32 6.54 -7.55
C ALA A 165 3.08 6.20 -6.06
N GLN A 166 3.40 4.98 -5.62
CA GLN A 166 3.29 4.58 -4.21
C GLN A 166 4.13 5.45 -3.26
N THR A 167 5.20 6.10 -3.72
CA THR A 167 5.98 7.02 -2.88
C THR A 167 5.16 8.23 -2.45
N LEU A 168 4.18 8.66 -3.25
CA LEU A 168 3.26 9.74 -2.88
C LEU A 168 2.33 9.33 -1.72
N ALA A 169 2.06 8.04 -1.56
CA ALA A 169 1.25 7.53 -0.44
C ALA A 169 1.96 7.63 0.93
N LEU A 170 3.24 8.02 0.97
CA LEU A 170 3.94 8.36 2.21
C LEU A 170 3.46 9.68 2.82
N VAL A 171 2.87 10.56 2.01
CA VAL A 171 2.28 11.80 2.50
C VAL A 171 0.90 11.48 3.11
N PRO A 172 0.68 11.78 4.40
CA PRO A 172 -0.61 11.55 5.05
C PRO A 172 -1.75 12.27 4.32
N GLY A 173 -2.90 11.60 4.19
CA GLY A 173 -4.01 12.09 3.37
C GLY A 173 -4.06 11.49 1.96
N THR A 174 -2.95 10.97 1.45
CA THR A 174 -2.91 10.23 0.19
C THR A 174 -3.28 8.76 0.44
N SER A 175 -4.28 8.27 -0.28
CA SER A 175 -4.68 6.86 -0.14
C SER A 175 -3.76 5.94 -0.94
N ARG A 176 -3.15 4.95 -0.28
CA ARG A 176 -2.31 3.94 -0.96
C ARG A 176 -3.13 3.07 -1.91
N SER A 177 -4.28 2.57 -1.45
CA SER A 177 -5.19 1.80 -2.30
C SER A 177 -5.68 2.61 -3.49
N GLY A 178 -5.98 3.89 -3.28
CA GLY A 178 -6.38 4.79 -4.37
C GLY A 178 -5.28 5.02 -5.41
N ILE A 179 -4.02 5.27 -4.99
CA ILE A 179 -2.95 5.60 -5.94
C ILE A 179 -2.52 4.42 -6.80
N THR A 180 -2.78 3.20 -6.38
CA THR A 180 -2.51 2.00 -7.18
C THR A 180 -3.60 1.70 -8.20
N THR A 181 -4.76 2.37 -8.11
CA THR A 181 -5.88 2.22 -9.05
C THR A 181 -5.98 3.36 -10.06
N VAL A 182 -5.25 4.44 -9.87
CA VAL A 182 -5.15 5.61 -10.76
C VAL A 182 -4.13 5.36 -11.87
#